data_9169e43ec8a5379eeb2a483ff527da65
#
_entry.id   9169e43ec8a5379eeb2a483ff527da65
#
_cell.length_a   1.000
_cell.length_b   1.000
_cell.length_c   1.000
_cell.angle_alpha   90.00
_cell.angle_beta   90.00
_cell.angle_gamma   90.00
#
_symmetry.space_group_name_H-M   'P 1'
#
loop_
_entity.id
_entity.type
_entity.pdbx_description
1 polymer ?
#
loop_
_entity_poly.entity_id
_entity_poly.type
_entity_poly.pdbx_seq_one_letter_code
_entity_poly.pdbx_strand_id
1 'polypeptide(L)'
;MKTALITGASRGIGNAIALHLKNEGYRVLGTATSSAGVSKLEEEGIEGLVLDLNSAESKEKFWEQVEKKEIQISVLVNNAGITRDNIVLRMSEDEWLDIINVNLNSAFYLSKKVLKMMLKLKWGRIINIT
;
A
#
# COMPACT_ATOMS: atom_id res chain seq x y z
N MET A 1 -11.00 -7.82 -15.32
CA MET A 1 -9.97 -6.81 -15.05
C MET A 1 -9.32 -7.08 -13.69
N LYS A 2 -8.02 -7.22 -13.68
CA LYS A 2 -7.28 -7.45 -12.43
C LYS A 2 -7.08 -6.13 -11.67
N THR A 3 -7.13 -6.22 -10.35
CA THR A 3 -6.96 -5.05 -9.48
C THR A 3 -5.63 -5.13 -8.74
N ALA A 4 -4.86 -4.08 -8.86
CA ALA A 4 -3.57 -3.94 -8.18
C ALA A 4 -3.68 -2.93 -7.05
N LEU A 5 -3.19 -3.31 -5.87
CA LEU A 5 -3.02 -2.39 -4.74
C LEU A 5 -1.55 -2.01 -4.64
N ILE A 6 -1.26 -0.72 -4.72
CA ILE A 6 0.09 -0.19 -4.56
C ILE A 6 0.10 0.71 -3.33
N THR A 7 0.88 0.35 -2.32
CA THR A 7 1.04 1.19 -1.14
C THR A 7 2.05 2.29 -1.39
N GLY A 8 1.82 3.47 -0.80
CA GLY A 8 2.69 4.62 -1.01
C GLY A 8 2.74 5.08 -2.46
N ALA A 9 1.58 5.22 -3.08
CA ALA A 9 1.46 5.43 -4.54
C ALA A 9 1.43 6.89 -4.97
N SER A 10 1.44 7.84 -4.04
CA SER A 10 1.28 9.26 -4.39
C SER A 10 2.53 9.91 -4.98
N ARG A 11 3.68 9.27 -4.86
CA ARG A 11 4.96 9.82 -5.35
C ARG A 11 5.98 8.72 -5.57
N GLY A 12 7.10 9.07 -6.22
CA GLY A 12 8.26 8.21 -6.36
C GLY A 12 7.99 6.92 -7.11
N ILE A 13 8.63 5.86 -6.67
CA ILE A 13 8.54 4.53 -7.29
C ILE A 13 7.11 4.02 -7.30
N GLY A 14 6.40 4.15 -6.19
CA GLY A 14 5.00 3.72 -6.09
C GLY A 14 4.09 4.41 -7.09
N ASN A 15 4.27 5.70 -7.31
CA ASN A 15 3.51 6.46 -8.31
C ASN A 15 3.80 5.96 -9.72
N ALA A 16 5.09 5.76 -10.04
CA ALA A 16 5.50 5.25 -11.35
C ALA A 16 4.89 3.88 -11.63
N ILE A 17 4.89 2.99 -10.65
CA ILE A 17 4.31 1.66 -10.77
C ILE A 17 2.79 1.76 -10.97
N ALA A 18 2.12 2.60 -10.18
CA ALA A 18 0.67 2.78 -10.27
C ALA A 18 0.24 3.26 -11.65
N LEU A 19 0.92 4.26 -12.18
CA LEU A 19 0.64 4.79 -13.51
C LEU A 19 0.91 3.77 -14.60
N HIS A 20 2.00 3.01 -14.48
CA HIS A 20 2.33 1.98 -15.44
C HIS A 20 1.28 0.88 -15.48
N LEU A 21 0.86 0.37 -14.32
CA LEU A 21 -0.16 -0.68 -14.25
C LEU A 21 -1.51 -0.19 -14.74
N LYS A 22 -1.85 1.06 -14.47
CA LYS A 22 -3.06 1.66 -15.03
C LYS A 22 -3.02 1.64 -16.55
N ASN A 23 -1.90 2.05 -17.15
CA ASN A 23 -1.73 2.06 -18.60
C ASN A 23 -1.76 0.66 -19.21
N GLU A 24 -1.39 -0.36 -18.44
CA GLU A 24 -1.45 -1.76 -18.86
C GLU A 24 -2.84 -2.38 -18.68
N GLY A 25 -3.83 -1.61 -18.25
CA GLY A 25 -5.21 -2.07 -18.17
C GLY A 25 -5.65 -2.61 -16.81
N TYR A 26 -4.84 -2.47 -15.78
CA TYR A 26 -5.24 -2.84 -14.43
C TYR A 26 -6.15 -1.78 -13.82
N ARG A 27 -7.10 -2.23 -12.99
CA ARG A 27 -7.73 -1.34 -12.03
C ARG A 27 -6.69 -1.10 -10.93
N VAL A 28 -6.37 0.15 -10.65
CA VAL A 28 -5.33 0.48 -9.66
C VAL A 28 -5.94 1.15 -8.45
N LEU A 29 -5.67 0.59 -7.28
CA LEU A 29 -5.97 1.19 -5.99
C LEU A 29 -4.63 1.62 -5.39
N GLY A 30 -4.45 2.92 -5.23
CA GLY A 30 -3.24 3.48 -4.62
C GLY A 30 -3.50 3.98 -3.22
N THR A 31 -2.50 3.90 -2.35
CA THR A 31 -2.63 4.46 -1.01
C THR A 31 -1.68 5.63 -0.79
N ALA A 32 -2.09 6.53 0.07
CA ALA A 32 -1.30 7.64 0.55
C ALA A 32 -1.59 7.85 2.03
N THR A 33 -0.68 8.48 2.75
CA THR A 33 -0.85 8.70 4.20
C THR A 33 -1.75 9.89 4.52
N SER A 34 -2.09 10.71 3.53
CA SER A 34 -2.90 11.91 3.73
C SER A 34 -3.97 12.07 2.64
N SER A 35 -4.98 12.87 2.93
CA SER A 35 -6.00 13.22 1.96
C SER A 35 -5.45 13.99 0.76
N ALA A 36 -4.39 14.78 0.95
CA ALA A 36 -3.72 15.48 -0.15
C ALA A 36 -3.09 14.49 -1.14
N GLY A 37 -2.45 13.44 -0.64
CA GLY A 37 -1.90 12.38 -1.48
C GLY A 37 -2.98 11.61 -2.22
N VAL A 38 -4.12 11.35 -1.58
CA VAL A 38 -5.27 10.71 -2.21
C VAL A 38 -5.83 11.59 -3.34
N SER A 39 -5.96 12.89 -3.11
CA SER A 39 -6.42 13.84 -4.14
C SER A 39 -5.50 13.83 -5.36
N LYS A 40 -4.20 13.76 -5.13
CA LYS A 40 -3.23 13.66 -6.23
C LYS A 40 -3.44 12.39 -7.06
N LEU A 41 -3.67 11.26 -6.40
CA LEU A 41 -3.96 10.00 -7.08
C LEU A 41 -5.24 10.09 -7.92
N GLU A 42 -6.29 10.67 -7.36
CA GLU A 42 -7.56 10.86 -8.05
C GLU A 42 -7.40 11.73 -9.31
N GLU A 43 -6.58 12.78 -9.23
CA GLU A 43 -6.26 13.64 -10.38
C GLU A 43 -5.56 12.86 -11.49
N GLU A 44 -4.79 11.84 -11.13
CA GLU A 44 -4.11 10.97 -12.08
C GLU A 44 -4.99 9.82 -12.60
N GLY A 45 -6.25 9.79 -12.18
CA GLY A 45 -7.19 8.73 -12.56
C GLY A 45 -6.96 7.42 -11.83
N ILE A 46 -6.30 7.46 -10.68
CA ILE A 46 -6.05 6.31 -9.82
C ILE A 46 -6.98 6.40 -8.62
N GLU A 47 -7.69 5.31 -8.33
CA GLU A 47 -8.53 5.24 -7.14
C GLU A 47 -7.65 5.29 -5.89
N GLY A 48 -7.87 6.26 -5.01
CA GLY A 48 -7.02 6.48 -3.85
C GLY A 48 -7.73 6.24 -2.53
N LEU A 49 -7.02 5.67 -1.58
CA LEU A 49 -7.47 5.53 -0.20
C LEU A 49 -6.34 5.92 0.76
N VAL A 50 -6.72 6.47 1.91
CA VAL A 50 -5.76 6.76 2.97
C VAL A 50 -5.34 5.46 3.64
N LEU A 51 -4.04 5.27 3.81
CA LEU A 51 -3.50 4.17 4.59
C LEU A 51 -2.18 4.58 5.24
N ASP A 52 -2.22 4.69 6.55
CA ASP A 52 -1.02 4.86 7.39
C ASP A 52 -0.72 3.50 8.04
N LEU A 53 0.32 2.84 7.56
CA LEU A 53 0.68 1.51 8.01
C LEU A 53 1.20 1.46 9.45
N ASN A 54 1.46 2.60 10.05
CA ASN A 54 1.84 2.70 11.45
C ASN A 54 0.64 2.97 12.38
N SER A 55 -0.57 2.98 11.84
CA SER A 55 -1.80 3.25 12.58
C SER A 55 -2.78 2.08 12.45
N ALA A 56 -3.11 1.45 13.58
CA ALA A 56 -4.09 0.35 13.61
C ALA A 56 -5.46 0.84 13.14
N GLU A 57 -5.86 2.05 13.55
CA GLU A 57 -7.14 2.64 13.14
C GLU A 57 -7.20 2.87 11.63
N SER A 58 -6.12 3.40 11.05
CA SER A 58 -6.04 3.64 9.61
C SER A 58 -6.14 2.34 8.83
N LYS A 59 -5.48 1.28 9.29
CA LYS A 59 -5.55 -0.05 8.67
C LYS A 59 -6.97 -0.62 8.70
N GLU A 60 -7.66 -0.49 9.82
CA GLU A 60 -9.04 -0.94 9.94
C GLU A 60 -9.97 -0.21 8.98
N LYS A 61 -9.88 1.11 8.95
CA LYS A 61 -10.70 1.94 8.05
C LYS A 61 -10.44 1.63 6.59
N PHE A 62 -9.18 1.40 6.24
CA PHE A 62 -8.82 1.04 4.87
C PHE A 62 -9.52 -0.26 4.44
N TRP A 63 -9.42 -1.32 5.25
CA TRP A 63 -10.05 -2.59 4.90
C TRP A 63 -11.56 -2.54 4.92
N GLU A 64 -12.17 -1.76 5.80
CA GLU A 64 -13.61 -1.53 5.78
C GLU A 64 -14.05 -0.92 4.45
N GLN A 65 -13.29 0.04 3.93
CA GLN A 65 -13.59 0.65 2.63
C GLN A 65 -13.40 -0.31 1.47
N VAL A 66 -12.35 -1.12 1.52
CA VAL A 66 -12.11 -2.15 0.52
C VAL A 66 -13.27 -3.16 0.47
N GLU A 67 -13.72 -3.62 1.63
CA GLU A 67 -14.84 -4.53 1.73
C GLU A 67 -16.14 -3.90 1.25
N LYS A 68 -16.41 -2.67 1.70
CA LYS A 68 -17.63 -1.94 1.33
C LYS A 68 -17.71 -1.69 -0.18
N LYS A 69 -16.59 -1.45 -0.82
CA LYS A 69 -16.51 -1.25 -2.27
C LYS A 69 -16.39 -2.56 -3.05
N GLU A 70 -16.36 -3.69 -2.34
CA GLU A 70 -16.25 -5.03 -2.93
C GLU A 70 -15.03 -5.19 -3.83
N ILE A 71 -13.91 -4.55 -3.45
CA ILE A 71 -12.67 -4.60 -4.22
C ILE A 71 -11.96 -5.94 -3.95
N GLN A 72 -11.67 -6.67 -5.02
CA GLN A 72 -10.90 -7.93 -4.94
C GLN A 72 -9.50 -7.68 -5.49
N ILE A 73 -8.51 -7.70 -4.61
CA ILE A 73 -7.11 -7.40 -4.96
C ILE A 73 -6.42 -8.68 -5.42
N SER A 74 -5.85 -8.65 -6.61
CA SER A 74 -5.13 -9.79 -7.19
C SER A 74 -3.63 -9.53 -7.37
N VAL A 75 -3.21 -8.26 -7.29
CA VAL A 75 -1.79 -7.88 -7.29
C VAL A 75 -1.54 -6.95 -6.11
N LEU A 76 -0.54 -7.26 -5.30
CA LEU A 76 -0.12 -6.38 -4.21
C LEU A 76 1.30 -5.93 -4.45
N VAL A 77 1.52 -4.62 -4.46
CA VAL A 77 2.86 -4.03 -4.50
C VAL A 77 3.12 -3.35 -3.16
N ASN A 78 3.93 -4.00 -2.34
CA ASN A 78 4.37 -3.46 -1.05
C ASN A 78 5.51 -2.49 -1.31
N ASN A 79 5.15 -1.22 -1.51
CA ASN A 79 6.12 -0.15 -1.80
C ASN A 79 6.23 0.87 -0.65
N ALA A 80 5.19 1.06 0.14
CA ALA A 80 5.24 2.02 1.24
C ALA A 80 6.40 1.69 2.18
N GLY A 81 7.16 2.72 2.51
CA GLY A 81 8.30 2.60 3.41
C GLY A 81 8.62 3.96 4.01
N ILE A 82 9.30 3.94 5.12
CA ILE A 82 9.80 5.15 5.77
C ILE A 82 11.29 5.00 6.04
N THR A 83 11.97 6.13 6.07
CA THR A 83 13.35 6.21 6.53
C THR A 83 13.39 7.09 7.77
N ARG A 84 14.32 6.78 8.66
CA ARG A 84 14.66 7.61 9.81
C ARG A 84 16.16 7.87 9.70
N ASP A 85 16.52 9.01 9.09
CA ASP A 85 17.91 9.35 8.83
C ASP A 85 18.64 9.71 10.11
N ASN A 86 19.18 8.66 10.75
CA ASN A 86 19.95 8.82 11.98
C ASN A 86 21.00 7.73 12.06
N ILE A 87 22.12 8.03 12.74
CA ILE A 87 23.12 7.02 13.00
C ILE A 87 22.62 6.08 14.11
N VAL A 88 23.00 4.83 14.02
CA VAL A 88 22.52 3.77 14.95
C VAL A 88 22.64 4.17 16.43
N LEU A 89 23.73 4.82 16.80
CA LEU A 89 23.98 5.22 18.19
C LEU A 89 22.98 6.28 18.70
N ARG A 90 22.35 7.02 17.81
CA ARG A 90 21.38 8.08 18.16
C ARG A 90 19.95 7.68 17.86
N MET A 91 19.76 6.57 17.17
CA MET A 91 18.43 6.10 16.81
C MET A 91 17.69 5.64 18.06
N SER A 92 16.48 6.18 18.28
CA SER A 92 15.63 5.75 19.38
C SER A 92 14.97 4.40 19.07
N GLU A 93 14.49 3.72 20.10
CA GLU A 93 13.72 2.50 19.92
C GLU A 93 12.46 2.77 19.11
N ASP A 94 11.82 3.92 19.33
CA ASP A 94 10.61 4.31 18.59
C ASP A 94 10.90 4.48 17.09
N GLU A 95 12.01 5.10 16.74
CA GLU A 95 12.43 5.24 15.35
C GLU A 95 12.67 3.86 14.71
N TRP A 96 13.34 2.98 15.42
CA TRP A 96 13.60 1.61 14.97
C TRP A 96 12.29 0.84 14.78
N LEU A 97 11.39 0.89 15.77
CA LEU A 97 10.11 0.20 15.71
C LEU A 97 9.24 0.73 14.57
N ASP A 98 9.24 2.03 14.31
CA ASP A 98 8.52 2.61 13.19
C ASP A 98 9.01 2.05 11.86
N ILE A 99 10.34 1.97 11.68
CA ILE A 99 10.94 1.42 10.47
C ILE A 99 10.53 -0.03 10.27
N ILE A 100 10.67 -0.85 11.31
CA ILE A 100 10.31 -2.27 11.24
C ILE A 100 8.81 -2.44 11.00
N ASN A 101 7.99 -1.66 11.68
CA ASN A 101 6.55 -1.77 11.57
C ASN A 101 6.05 -1.39 10.18
N VAL A 102 6.53 -0.29 9.62
CA VAL A 102 6.09 0.16 8.30
C VAL A 102 6.77 -0.62 7.17
N ASN A 103 8.07 -0.89 7.28
CA ASN A 103 8.82 -1.49 6.16
C ASN A 103 8.77 -3.02 6.14
N LEU A 104 8.63 -3.69 7.27
CA LEU A 104 8.64 -5.15 7.34
C LEU A 104 7.29 -5.74 7.76
N ASN A 105 6.78 -5.37 8.93
CA ASN A 105 5.55 -5.94 9.44
C ASN A 105 4.35 -5.69 8.52
N SER A 106 4.32 -4.55 7.87
CA SER A 106 3.25 -4.20 6.94
C SER A 106 3.20 -5.13 5.73
N ALA A 107 4.36 -5.52 5.20
CA ALA A 107 4.40 -6.44 4.07
C ALA A 107 3.73 -7.77 4.43
N PHE A 108 4.02 -8.30 5.61
CA PHE A 108 3.36 -9.50 6.11
C PHE A 108 1.86 -9.29 6.32
N TYR A 109 1.50 -8.21 6.98
CA TYR A 109 0.10 -7.89 7.28
C TYR A 109 -0.75 -7.77 6.02
N LEU A 110 -0.28 -7.00 5.05
CA LEU A 110 -1.01 -6.79 3.79
C LEU A 110 -1.06 -8.07 2.95
N SER A 111 0.06 -8.80 2.90
CA SER A 111 0.10 -10.07 2.17
C SER A 111 -0.91 -11.05 2.73
N LYS A 112 -1.00 -11.16 4.06
CA LYS A 112 -1.97 -12.04 4.71
C LYS A 112 -3.41 -11.66 4.34
N LYS A 113 -3.71 -10.36 4.30
CA LYS A 113 -5.06 -9.87 3.96
C LYS A 113 -5.44 -10.18 2.51
N VAL A 114 -4.53 -9.94 1.56
CA VAL A 114 -4.84 -10.15 0.15
C VAL A 114 -4.81 -11.63 -0.25
N LEU A 115 -4.09 -12.48 0.47
CA LEU A 115 -4.02 -13.92 0.16
C LEU A 115 -5.40 -14.57 0.16
N LYS A 116 -6.28 -14.16 1.05
CA LYS A 116 -7.66 -14.69 1.07
C LYS A 116 -8.38 -14.41 -0.24
N MET A 117 -8.19 -13.22 -0.79
CA MET A 117 -8.78 -12.81 -2.07
C MET A 117 -8.14 -13.58 -3.23
N MET A 118 -6.83 -13.69 -3.21
CA MET A 118 -6.07 -14.40 -4.25
C MET A 118 -6.41 -15.87 -4.32
N LEU A 119 -6.62 -16.53 -3.17
CA LEU A 119 -7.03 -17.91 -3.11
C LEU A 119 -8.40 -18.13 -3.77
N LYS A 120 -9.34 -17.24 -3.53
CA LYS A 120 -10.66 -17.30 -4.16
C LYS A 120 -10.56 -17.11 -5.67
N LEU A 121 -9.70 -16.21 -6.12
CA LEU A 121 -9.47 -15.91 -7.53
C LEU A 121 -8.61 -16.98 -8.22
N LYS A 122 -7.94 -17.84 -7.43
CA LYS A 122 -6.97 -18.83 -7.90
C LYS A 122 -5.83 -18.20 -8.72
N TRP A 123 -5.52 -16.97 -8.43
CA TRP A 123 -4.44 -16.22 -9.07
C TRP A 123 -4.02 -15.03 -8.18
N GLY A 124 -2.76 -14.73 -8.16
CA GLY A 124 -2.26 -13.55 -7.44
C GLY A 124 -0.78 -13.33 -7.63
N ARG A 125 -0.35 -12.11 -7.37
CA ARG A 125 1.07 -11.72 -7.37
C ARG A 125 1.32 -10.76 -6.22
N ILE A 126 2.40 -10.98 -5.49
CA ILE A 126 2.87 -10.10 -4.43
C ILE A 126 4.27 -9.66 -4.81
N ILE A 127 4.45 -8.35 -4.89
CA ILE A 127 5.74 -7.72 -5.25
C ILE A 127 6.19 -6.85 -4.09
N ASN A 128 7.37 -7.12 -3.57
CA ASN A 128 7.97 -6.34 -2.50
C ASN A 128 9.08 -5.45 -3.07
N ILE A 129 8.97 -4.17 -2.83
CA ILE A 129 10.01 -3.20 -3.20
C ILE A 129 10.91 -3.02 -1.97
N THR A 130 12.17 -3.30 -2.12
CA THR A 130 13.15 -3.26 -1.02
C THR A 130 14.28 -2.27 -1.31
#